data_79c803159867507b0ae4267a73e4fc13
#
_entry.id   79c803159867507b0ae4267a73e4fc13
#
_cell.length_a   1.000
_cell.length_b   1.000
_cell.length_c   1.000
_cell.angle_alpha   90.00
_cell.angle_beta   90.00
_cell.angle_gamma   90.00
#
_symmetry.space_group_name_H-M   'P 1'
#
loop_
_entity.id
_entity.type
_entity.pdbx_description
1 polymer ?
#
loop_
_entity_poly.entity_id
_entity_poly.type
_entity_poly.pdbx_seq_one_letter_code
_entity_poly.pdbx_strand_id
1 'polypeptide(L)'
;MQTLDFFTPIVDDPYDYGRIAALNSINDVWAMAGTPITAMAITCFPKKGVDPAILGEIMRGGLETINKYGVTLIGGHSVDNEQIMFGYSVTGIIDPNKVATNSGAQAGDVLILTKSIGTGVISTGIKKGCASD
;
A
#
# COMPACT_ATOMS: atom_id res chain seq x y z
N MET A 1 -3.60 -12.66 10.44
CA MET A 1 -4.40 -11.49 10.05
C MET A 1 -4.37 -11.29 8.54
N GLN A 2 -5.34 -10.56 8.01
CA GLN A 2 -5.38 -10.17 6.59
C GLN A 2 -5.78 -8.71 6.48
N THR A 3 -5.25 -8.04 5.46
CA THR A 3 -5.64 -6.69 5.06
C THR A 3 -5.84 -6.63 3.56
N LEU A 4 -6.52 -5.59 3.11
CA LEU A 4 -6.78 -5.30 1.70
C LEU A 4 -6.73 -3.79 1.49
N ASP A 5 -5.78 -3.35 0.68
CA ASP A 5 -5.62 -1.95 0.35
C ASP A 5 -5.30 -1.78 -1.15
N PHE A 6 -6.08 -0.97 -1.84
CA PHE A 6 -5.81 -0.55 -3.21
C PHE A 6 -6.43 0.83 -3.46
N PHE A 7 -5.78 1.64 -4.26
CA PHE A 7 -6.18 3.03 -4.47
C PHE A 7 -5.72 3.55 -5.84
N THR A 8 -6.20 4.73 -6.20
CA THR A 8 -5.83 5.41 -7.44
C THR A 8 -4.44 6.03 -7.33
N PRO A 9 -3.72 6.30 -8.45
CA PRO A 9 -2.42 6.94 -8.43
C PRO A 9 -2.39 8.22 -7.59
N ILE A 10 -1.37 8.34 -6.74
CA ILE A 10 -1.11 9.50 -5.88
C ILE A 10 0.18 10.22 -6.24
N VAL A 11 0.96 9.64 -7.14
CA VAL A 11 2.16 10.20 -7.76
C VAL A 11 2.13 9.91 -9.24
N ASP A 12 2.88 10.68 -10.05
CA ASP A 12 2.90 10.54 -11.51
C ASP A 12 3.80 9.40 -11.98
N ASP A 13 4.87 9.09 -11.24
CA ASP A 13 5.76 7.98 -11.58
C ASP A 13 5.11 6.63 -11.28
N PRO A 14 4.91 5.76 -12.30
CA PRO A 14 4.22 4.49 -12.12
C PRO A 14 4.99 3.50 -11.24
N TYR A 15 6.32 3.51 -11.28
CA TYR A 15 7.14 2.65 -10.43
C TYR A 15 7.01 3.05 -8.96
N ASP A 16 7.07 4.35 -8.66
CA ASP A 16 6.90 4.86 -7.31
C ASP A 16 5.47 4.65 -6.79
N TYR A 17 4.46 4.78 -7.66
CA TYR A 17 3.10 4.42 -7.29
C TYR A 17 2.99 2.95 -6.85
N GLY A 18 3.61 2.03 -7.59
CA GLY A 18 3.67 0.61 -7.22
C GLY A 18 4.35 0.36 -5.88
N ARG A 19 5.48 1.04 -5.63
CA ARG A 19 6.21 0.98 -4.34
C ARG A 19 5.34 1.45 -3.17
N ILE A 20 4.67 2.58 -3.33
CA ILE A 20 3.80 3.15 -2.29
C ILE A 20 2.63 2.22 -2.02
N ALA A 21 2.01 1.66 -3.06
CA ALA A 21 0.90 0.73 -2.92
C ALA A 21 1.30 -0.53 -2.11
N ALA A 22 2.47 -1.09 -2.39
CA ALA A 22 3.01 -2.23 -1.66
C ALA A 22 3.25 -1.90 -0.18
N LEU A 23 3.92 -0.79 0.11
CA LEU A 23 4.19 -0.36 1.49
C LEU A 23 2.91 -0.07 2.26
N ASN A 24 1.95 0.62 1.64
CA ASN A 24 0.68 0.95 2.27
C ASN A 24 -0.06 -0.32 2.70
N SER A 25 -0.13 -1.32 1.80
CA SER A 25 -0.80 -2.59 2.10
C SER A 25 -0.10 -3.42 3.20
N ILE A 26 1.24 -3.39 3.25
CA ILE A 26 2.03 -4.09 4.27
C ILE A 26 1.93 -3.41 5.64
N ASN A 27 1.79 -2.09 5.68
CA ASN A 27 1.78 -1.30 6.91
C ASN A 27 0.70 -1.74 7.90
N ASP A 28 -0.45 -2.18 7.44
CA ASP A 28 -1.54 -2.66 8.31
C ASP A 28 -1.12 -3.87 9.15
N VAL A 29 -0.32 -4.76 8.54
CA VAL A 29 0.21 -5.92 9.26
C VAL A 29 1.21 -5.48 10.32
N TRP A 30 2.11 -4.59 9.98
CA TRP A 30 3.09 -4.06 10.94
C TRP A 30 2.45 -3.23 12.04
N ALA A 31 1.43 -2.44 11.71
CA ALA A 31 0.70 -1.63 12.70
C ALA A 31 0.06 -2.47 13.81
N MET A 32 -0.27 -3.72 13.50
CA MET A 32 -0.80 -4.69 14.48
C MET A 32 0.30 -5.53 15.15
N ALA A 33 1.58 -5.19 14.97
CA ALA A 33 2.75 -5.96 15.40
C ALA A 33 2.87 -7.36 14.75
N GLY A 34 2.29 -7.52 13.54
CA GLY A 34 2.34 -8.76 12.76
C GLY A 34 3.56 -8.80 11.83
N THR A 35 3.82 -9.99 11.29
CA THR A 35 4.81 -10.22 10.24
C THR A 35 4.09 -10.56 8.95
N PRO A 36 4.19 -9.73 7.89
CA PRO A 36 3.61 -10.05 6.60
C PRO A 36 4.35 -11.23 5.96
N ILE A 37 3.62 -12.14 5.31
CA ILE A 37 4.20 -13.36 4.72
C ILE A 37 3.87 -13.52 3.24
N THR A 38 2.61 -13.25 2.84
CA THR A 38 2.19 -13.37 1.45
C THR A 38 1.33 -12.19 1.02
N ALA A 39 1.35 -11.90 -0.28
CA ALA A 39 0.50 -10.89 -0.88
C ALA A 39 -0.14 -11.39 -2.18
N MET A 40 -1.33 -10.86 -2.50
CA MET A 40 -1.99 -11.00 -3.79
C MET A 40 -2.22 -9.60 -4.38
N ALA A 41 -1.78 -9.37 -5.62
CA ALA A 41 -1.98 -8.11 -6.29
C ALA A 41 -3.44 -7.90 -6.73
N ILE A 42 -3.94 -6.68 -6.57
CA ILE A 42 -5.23 -6.25 -7.09
C ILE A 42 -4.97 -5.13 -8.07
N THR A 43 -5.42 -5.33 -9.31
CA THR A 43 -5.13 -4.43 -10.42
C THR A 43 -6.41 -4.07 -11.15
N CYS A 44 -6.76 -2.79 -11.18
CA CYS A 44 -7.75 -2.24 -12.09
C CYS A 44 -7.00 -1.40 -13.12
N PHE A 45 -7.10 -1.76 -14.41
CA PHE A 45 -6.34 -1.10 -15.47
C PHE A 45 -7.13 -1.12 -16.78
N PRO A 46 -7.16 0.01 -17.53
CA PRO A 46 -7.92 0.08 -18.77
C PRO A 46 -7.24 -0.73 -19.88
N LYS A 47 -8.04 -1.51 -20.61
CA LYS A 47 -7.57 -2.26 -21.78
C LYS A 47 -7.16 -1.38 -22.98
N LYS A 48 -7.67 -0.14 -23.02
CA LYS A 48 -7.47 0.79 -24.14
C LYS A 48 -7.13 2.18 -23.62
N GLY A 49 -6.37 2.93 -24.39
CA GLY A 49 -6.08 4.34 -24.12
C GLY A 49 -4.93 4.61 -23.15
N VAL A 50 -4.36 3.58 -22.53
CA VAL A 50 -3.18 3.68 -21.65
C VAL A 50 -2.14 2.65 -22.10
N ASP A 51 -0.87 3.06 -22.15
CA ASP A 51 0.23 2.16 -22.51
C ASP A 51 0.36 1.03 -21.46
N PRO A 52 0.30 -0.25 -21.87
CA PRO A 52 0.50 -1.39 -20.96
C PRO A 52 1.86 -1.38 -20.23
N ALA A 53 2.88 -0.71 -20.75
CA ALA A 53 4.17 -0.56 -20.11
C ALA A 53 4.05 0.14 -18.75
N ILE A 54 3.08 1.05 -18.60
CA ILE A 54 2.78 1.71 -17.32
C ILE A 54 2.40 0.69 -16.25
N LEU A 55 1.55 -0.29 -16.59
CA LEU A 55 1.19 -1.37 -15.66
C LEU A 55 2.43 -2.20 -15.29
N GLY A 56 3.31 -2.47 -16.25
CA GLY A 56 4.57 -3.18 -16.02
C GLY A 56 5.42 -2.48 -14.96
N GLU A 57 5.57 -1.15 -15.03
CA GLU A 57 6.33 -0.36 -14.06
C GLU A 57 5.65 -0.33 -12.68
N ILE A 58 4.34 -0.19 -12.62
CA ILE A 58 3.58 -0.27 -11.36
C ILE A 58 3.83 -1.63 -10.68
N MET A 59 3.67 -2.71 -11.43
CA MET A 59 3.87 -4.06 -10.90
C MET A 59 5.33 -4.30 -10.49
N ARG A 60 6.31 -3.79 -11.25
CA ARG A 60 7.74 -3.90 -10.94
C ARG A 60 8.07 -3.19 -9.63
N GLY A 61 7.64 -1.95 -9.46
CA GLY A 61 7.86 -1.18 -8.22
C GLY A 61 7.24 -1.86 -7.00
N GLY A 62 6.02 -2.39 -7.15
CA GLY A 62 5.34 -3.14 -6.11
C GLY A 62 6.06 -4.43 -5.75
N LEU A 63 6.42 -5.25 -6.74
CA LEU A 63 7.08 -6.54 -6.55
C LEU A 63 8.45 -6.40 -5.88
N GLU A 64 9.28 -5.45 -6.35
CA GLU A 64 10.59 -5.20 -5.74
C GLU A 64 10.45 -4.77 -4.27
N THR A 65 9.44 -3.97 -3.96
CA THR A 65 9.15 -3.54 -2.59
C THR A 65 8.69 -4.70 -1.71
N ILE A 66 7.75 -5.51 -2.16
CA ILE A 66 7.28 -6.71 -1.44
C ILE A 66 8.45 -7.64 -1.13
N ASN A 67 9.28 -7.96 -2.14
CA ASN A 67 10.43 -8.83 -2.00
C ASN A 67 11.47 -8.28 -1.01
N LYS A 68 11.69 -6.97 -1.00
CA LYS A 68 12.60 -6.30 -0.05
C LYS A 68 12.22 -6.57 1.41
N TYR A 69 10.94 -6.71 1.69
CA TYR A 69 10.43 -6.98 3.03
C TYR A 69 10.10 -8.45 3.28
N GLY A 70 10.56 -9.34 2.41
CA GLY A 70 10.43 -10.80 2.59
C GLY A 70 9.00 -11.32 2.41
N VAL A 71 8.12 -10.54 1.78
CA VAL A 71 6.75 -10.96 1.47
C VAL A 71 6.73 -11.64 0.11
N THR A 72 6.06 -12.80 0.02
CA THR A 72 5.95 -13.55 -1.24
C THR A 72 4.69 -13.16 -2.00
N LEU A 73 4.82 -12.70 -3.24
CA LEU A 73 3.68 -12.52 -4.14
C LEU A 73 3.21 -13.88 -4.63
N ILE A 74 1.98 -14.28 -4.27
CA ILE A 74 1.41 -15.60 -4.58
C ILE A 74 0.35 -15.57 -5.69
N GLY A 75 0.08 -14.41 -6.26
CA GLY A 75 -0.90 -14.23 -7.33
C GLY A 75 -1.61 -12.90 -7.25
N GLY A 76 -2.83 -12.88 -7.77
CA GLY A 76 -3.64 -11.66 -7.77
C GLY A 76 -4.79 -11.73 -8.77
N HIS A 77 -5.43 -10.59 -9.00
CA HIS A 77 -6.52 -10.46 -9.97
C HIS A 77 -6.45 -9.11 -10.68
N SER A 78 -6.73 -9.14 -11.99
CA SER A 78 -6.79 -7.94 -12.82
C SER A 78 -8.18 -7.73 -13.38
N VAL A 79 -8.67 -6.50 -13.30
CA VAL A 79 -10.00 -6.09 -13.80
C VAL A 79 -9.82 -4.98 -14.83
N ASP A 80 -10.56 -5.09 -15.94
CA ASP A 80 -10.69 -3.99 -16.91
C ASP A 80 -11.52 -2.86 -16.29
N ASN A 81 -10.92 -1.69 -16.12
CA ASN A 81 -11.58 -0.54 -15.53
C ASN A 81 -10.97 0.76 -16.08
N GLU A 82 -11.81 1.76 -16.32
CA GLU A 82 -11.35 3.06 -16.82
C GLU A 82 -10.38 3.76 -15.86
N GLN A 83 -10.58 3.58 -14.57
CA GLN A 83 -9.73 4.16 -13.54
C GLN A 83 -8.66 3.16 -13.11
N ILE A 84 -7.38 3.58 -13.16
CA ILE A 84 -6.28 2.80 -12.63
C ILE A 84 -6.40 2.75 -11.11
N MET A 85 -6.40 1.52 -10.56
CA MET A 85 -6.25 1.27 -9.13
C MET A 85 -5.31 0.09 -8.93
N PHE A 86 -4.46 0.18 -7.93
CA PHE A 86 -3.48 -0.85 -7.64
C PHE A 86 -3.24 -0.98 -6.14
N GLY A 87 -2.98 -2.20 -5.70
CA GLY A 87 -2.65 -2.51 -4.33
C GLY A 87 -2.61 -4.01 -4.07
N TYR A 88 -2.73 -4.38 -2.81
CA TYR A 88 -2.55 -5.77 -2.42
C TYR A 88 -3.50 -6.20 -1.31
N SER A 89 -3.88 -7.48 -1.35
CA SER A 89 -4.33 -8.21 -0.16
C SER A 89 -3.12 -8.88 0.47
N VAL A 90 -2.84 -8.58 1.73
CA VAL A 90 -1.68 -9.09 2.45
C VAL A 90 -2.12 -9.99 3.60
N THR A 91 -1.49 -11.16 3.69
CA THR A 91 -1.63 -12.07 4.83
C THR A 91 -0.40 -11.99 5.70
N GLY A 92 -0.59 -11.84 7.00
CA GLY A 92 0.47 -11.85 7.99
C GLY A 92 0.14 -12.76 9.17
N ILE A 93 1.18 -13.14 9.89
CA ILE A 93 1.09 -13.90 11.14
C ILE A 93 1.39 -12.99 12.33
N ILE A 94 0.78 -13.29 13.46
CA ILE A 94 0.93 -12.51 14.68
C ILE A 94 0.74 -13.43 15.89
N ASP A 95 1.55 -13.22 16.92
CA ASP A 95 1.34 -13.85 18.23
C ASP A 95 0.08 -13.24 18.87
N PRO A 96 -0.95 -14.03 19.18
CA PRO A 96 -2.19 -13.51 19.76
C PRO A 96 -1.99 -12.70 21.05
N ASN A 97 -0.91 -12.98 21.80
CA ASN A 97 -0.59 -12.28 23.05
C ASN A 97 0.16 -10.95 22.82
N LYS A 98 0.56 -10.66 21.57
CA LYS A 98 1.35 -9.46 21.20
C LYS A 98 0.63 -8.56 20.20
N VAL A 99 -0.65 -8.81 19.94
CA VAL A 99 -1.43 -8.00 19.00
C VAL A 99 -1.52 -6.57 19.52
N ALA A 100 -1.03 -5.62 18.72
CA ALA A 100 -1.27 -4.19 18.95
C ALA A 100 -2.66 -3.82 18.40
N THR A 101 -3.66 -3.83 19.27
CA THR A 101 -5.04 -3.51 18.87
C THR A 101 -5.26 -2.00 18.81
N ASN A 102 -6.23 -1.55 17.97
CA ASN A 102 -6.60 -0.14 17.86
C ASN A 102 -7.16 0.47 19.17
N SER A 103 -7.54 -0.37 20.12
CA SER A 103 -8.11 0.03 21.41
C SER A 103 -7.19 -0.27 22.60
N GLY A 104 -5.92 -0.62 22.35
CA GLY A 104 -4.97 -1.05 23.37
C GLY A 104 -4.31 0.07 24.16
N ALA A 105 -4.33 1.31 23.67
CA ALA A 105 -3.67 2.45 24.31
C ALA A 105 -4.31 2.80 25.67
N GLN A 106 -3.47 3.14 26.64
CA GLN A 106 -3.88 3.47 28.02
C GLN A 106 -3.37 4.85 28.43
N ALA A 107 -4.01 5.44 29.44
CA ALA A 107 -3.54 6.68 30.02
C ALA A 107 -2.17 6.48 30.67
N GLY A 108 -1.19 7.30 30.25
CA GLY A 108 0.20 7.19 30.68
C GLY A 108 1.13 6.58 29.62
N ASP A 109 0.60 6.05 28.53
CA ASP A 109 1.42 5.60 27.40
C ASP A 109 2.16 6.76 26.72
N VAL A 110 3.35 6.49 26.22
CA VAL A 110 4.16 7.45 25.45
C VAL A 110 3.86 7.27 23.96
N LEU A 111 3.47 8.37 23.31
CA LEU A 111 3.26 8.40 21.86
C LEU A 111 4.57 8.77 21.17
N ILE A 112 5.02 7.91 20.24
CA ILE A 112 6.23 8.12 19.43
C ILE A 112 5.84 8.35 17.99
N LEU A 113 6.14 9.52 17.45
CA LEU A 113 5.96 9.84 16.05
C LEU A 113 7.23 9.47 15.27
N THR A 114 7.17 8.42 14.46
CA THR A 114 8.34 7.89 13.71
C THR A 114 8.59 8.61 12.38
N LYS A 115 7.61 9.35 11.87
CA LYS A 115 7.70 10.19 10.66
C LYS A 115 6.67 11.30 10.74
N SER A 116 6.85 12.38 9.97
CA SER A 116 5.89 13.47 9.87
C SER A 116 4.51 12.97 9.43
N ILE A 117 3.46 13.55 10.00
CA ILE A 117 2.07 13.33 9.61
C ILE A 117 1.65 14.35 8.53
N GLY A 118 0.53 14.10 7.86
CA GLY A 118 -0.05 15.03 6.90
C GLY A 118 0.10 14.61 5.43
N THR A 119 0.70 13.47 5.13
CA THR A 119 0.90 12.96 3.75
C THR A 119 -0.40 12.96 2.94
N GLY A 120 -1.53 12.53 3.52
CA GLY A 120 -2.83 12.52 2.82
C GLY A 120 -3.37 13.91 2.52
N VAL A 121 -3.12 14.89 3.39
CA VAL A 121 -3.51 16.30 3.16
C VAL A 121 -2.65 16.90 2.05
N ILE A 122 -1.34 16.67 2.10
CA ILE A 122 -0.38 17.18 1.11
C ILE A 122 -0.69 16.59 -0.27
N SER A 123 -0.82 15.27 -0.39
CA SER A 123 -1.13 14.61 -1.67
C SER A 123 -2.47 15.08 -2.27
N THR A 124 -3.47 15.33 -1.43
CA THR A 124 -4.75 15.91 -1.87
C THR A 124 -4.56 17.35 -2.33
N GLY A 125 -3.75 18.13 -1.63
CA GLY A 125 -3.41 19.51 -1.99
C GLY A 125 -2.70 19.60 -3.35
N ILE A 126 -1.73 18.71 -3.60
CA ILE A 126 -1.02 18.61 -4.88
C ILE A 126 -2.01 18.28 -6.01
N LYS A 127 -2.83 17.24 -5.84
CA LYS A 127 -3.86 16.86 -6.83
C LYS A 127 -4.84 18.00 -7.18
N LYS A 128 -5.13 18.88 -6.22
CA LYS A 128 -6.02 20.04 -6.41
C LYS A 128 -5.30 21.31 -6.86
N GLY A 129 -3.97 21.27 -7.05
CA GLY A 129 -3.18 22.46 -7.38
C GLY A 129 -3.13 23.51 -6.26
N CYS A 130 -3.38 23.12 -5.01
CA CYS A 130 -3.41 24.01 -3.86
C CYS A 130 -2.13 23.97 -3.02
N ALA A 131 -1.20 23.06 -3.34
CA ALA A 131 0.12 22.94 -2.70
C ALA A 131 1.21 23.06 -3.77
N SER A 132 2.31 23.74 -3.42
CA SER A 132 3.54 23.72 -4.21
C SER A 132 4.32 22.43 -3.97
N ASP A 133 5.12 22.03 -4.95
CA ASP A 133 6.08 20.94 -4.84
C ASP A 133 7.11 21.20 -3.73
#